data_78ca4dad1aa4fb82f18133f9ae2bf762
#
_entry.id   78ca4dad1aa4fb82f18133f9ae2bf762
#
_cell.length_a   1.000
_cell.length_b   1.000
_cell.length_c   1.000
_cell.angle_alpha   90.00
_cell.angle_beta   90.00
_cell.angle_gamma   90.00
#
_symmetry.space_group_name_H-M   'P 1'
#
loop_
_entity.id
_entity.type
_entity.pdbx_description
1 polymer ?
#
loop_
_entity_poly.entity_id
_entity_poly.type
_entity_poly.pdbx_seq_one_letter_code
_entity_poly.pdbx_strand_id
1 'polypeptide(L)'
;MLGFIGYRRLREDARGFDWEHTGAADRLPSIGIFKAEGPNADRIHDRYSPGLHHVAWIAENRDDVDRLHALLIEIGATVLDPPADYPEYGDGYYAVMFADPDGLKLELVYEPRDNPGLSHI
;
A
#
# COMPACT_ATOMS: atom_id res chain seq x y z
N MET A 1 -7.50 5.39 2.20
CA MET A 1 -6.80 4.22 1.59
C MET A 1 -6.62 3.08 2.60
N LEU A 2 -6.02 3.33 3.75
CA LEU A 2 -5.84 2.27 4.75
C LEU A 2 -7.17 1.66 5.22
N GLY A 3 -8.21 2.48 5.40
CA GLY A 3 -9.53 1.96 5.72
C GLY A 3 -10.10 1.02 4.66
N PHE A 4 -9.85 1.29 3.39
CA PHE A 4 -10.25 0.42 2.29
C PHE A 4 -9.58 -0.96 2.38
N ILE A 5 -8.31 -0.99 2.80
CA ILE A 5 -7.51 -2.23 2.89
C ILE A 5 -7.83 -3.01 4.18
N GLY A 6 -8.67 -2.49 5.06
CA GLY A 6 -9.08 -3.19 6.27
C GLY A 6 -8.39 -2.72 7.54
N TYR A 7 -7.75 -1.57 7.51
CA TYR A 7 -7.18 -0.95 8.69
C TYR A 7 -8.18 -0.03 9.37
N ARG A 8 -8.11 0.07 10.68
CA ARG A 8 -8.84 1.08 11.44
C ARG A 8 -7.85 1.95 12.19
N ARG A 9 -8.20 3.21 12.36
CA ARG A 9 -7.37 4.15 13.10
C ARG A 9 -7.47 3.86 14.59
N LEU A 10 -6.31 3.63 15.24
CA LEU A 10 -6.22 3.38 16.67
C LEU A 10 -5.98 4.64 17.46
N ARG A 11 -5.07 5.48 16.98
CA ARG A 11 -4.59 6.63 17.73
C ARG A 11 -4.31 7.79 16.79
N GLU A 12 -4.60 8.97 17.27
CA GLU A 12 -4.26 10.21 16.60
C GLU A 12 -3.69 11.19 17.63
N ASP A 13 -2.54 11.77 17.33
CA ASP A 13 -1.99 12.87 18.12
C ASP A 13 -1.29 13.88 17.19
N ALA A 14 -0.62 14.89 17.77
CA ALA A 14 0.04 15.95 17.00
C ALA A 14 1.17 15.43 16.10
N ARG A 15 1.69 14.22 16.36
CA ARG A 15 2.77 13.63 15.57
C ARG A 15 2.28 12.74 14.44
N GLY A 16 1.08 12.13 14.55
CA GLY A 16 0.58 11.26 13.52
C GLY A 16 -0.54 10.34 13.97
N PHE A 17 -0.70 9.27 13.24
CA PHE A 17 -1.76 8.28 13.41
C PHE A 17 -1.19 6.89 13.49
N ASP A 18 -1.83 6.01 14.26
CA ASP A 18 -1.60 4.58 14.21
C ASP A 18 -2.84 3.88 13.69
N TRP A 19 -2.62 2.87 12.86
CA TRP A 19 -3.67 2.05 12.26
C TRP A 19 -3.36 0.58 12.51
N GLU A 20 -4.40 -0.24 12.72
CA GLU A 20 -4.25 -1.69 12.81
C GLU A 20 -5.16 -2.39 11.80
N HIS A 21 -4.72 -3.51 11.29
CA HIS A 21 -5.52 -4.31 10.37
C HIS A 21 -6.57 -5.10 11.14
N THR A 22 -7.84 -5.03 10.73
CA THR A 22 -8.97 -5.62 11.45
C THR A 22 -9.20 -7.11 11.15
N GLY A 23 -8.49 -7.67 10.17
CA GLY A 23 -8.73 -9.04 9.72
C GLY A 23 -7.85 -10.11 10.33
N ALA A 24 -6.87 -9.75 11.17
CA ALA A 24 -6.00 -10.73 11.81
C ALA A 24 -6.58 -11.17 13.16
N ALA A 25 -6.30 -12.44 13.56
CA ALA A 25 -6.96 -13.03 14.73
C ALA A 25 -6.35 -12.56 16.05
N ASP A 26 -5.06 -12.72 16.24
CA ASP A 26 -4.43 -12.54 17.55
C ASP A 26 -3.46 -11.36 17.62
N ARG A 27 -2.79 -11.06 16.53
CA ARG A 27 -1.84 -9.95 16.45
C ARG A 27 -2.07 -9.21 15.16
N LEU A 28 -2.52 -7.99 15.29
CA LEU A 28 -2.86 -7.18 14.14
C LEU A 28 -1.63 -6.41 13.68
N PRO A 29 -1.24 -6.53 12.40
CA PRO A 29 -0.21 -5.64 11.87
C PRO A 29 -0.68 -4.19 12.06
N SER A 30 0.25 -3.34 12.47
CA SER A 30 -0.04 -1.91 12.64
C SER A 30 0.84 -1.08 11.71
N ILE A 31 0.34 0.10 11.36
CA ILE A 31 1.05 1.08 10.56
C ILE A 31 0.97 2.41 11.28
N GLY A 32 2.12 3.02 11.53
CA GLY A 32 2.20 4.38 12.04
C GLY A 32 2.49 5.34 10.90
N ILE A 33 1.79 6.45 10.89
CA ILE A 33 2.02 7.54 9.95
C ILE A 33 2.31 8.78 10.77
N PHE A 34 3.53 9.29 10.65
CA PHE A 34 4.02 10.39 11.47
C PHE A 34 4.39 11.58 10.60
N LYS A 35 4.17 12.77 11.15
CA LYS A 35 4.60 14.01 10.52
C LYS A 35 6.13 14.01 10.37
N ALA A 36 6.61 14.30 9.17
CA ALA A 36 8.02 14.48 8.93
C ALA A 36 8.54 15.71 9.68
N GLU A 37 9.72 15.58 10.26
CA GLU A 37 10.38 16.64 11.02
C GLU A 37 11.88 16.70 10.68
N GLY A 38 12.48 17.86 10.92
CA GLY A 38 13.91 18.05 10.74
C GLY A 38 14.29 18.51 9.33
N PRO A 39 15.61 18.51 9.02
CA PRO A 39 16.12 19.15 7.80
C PRO A 39 15.68 18.45 6.51
N ASN A 40 15.20 17.22 6.58
CA ASN A 40 14.77 16.46 5.42
C ASN A 40 13.24 16.34 5.30
N ALA A 41 12.48 17.12 6.08
CA ALA A 41 11.03 17.04 6.11
C ALA A 41 10.36 17.33 4.76
N ASP A 42 10.99 18.11 3.90
CA ASP A 42 10.46 18.49 2.58
C ASP A 42 10.98 17.60 1.44
N ARG A 43 11.75 16.57 1.75
CA ARG A 43 12.26 15.67 0.71
C ARG A 43 11.18 14.79 0.14
N ILE A 44 11.23 14.60 -1.17
CA ILE A 44 10.44 13.58 -1.85
C ILE A 44 11.15 12.24 -1.68
N HIS A 45 10.39 11.20 -1.35
CA HIS A 45 10.95 9.86 -1.18
C HIS A 45 11.55 9.36 -2.50
N ASP A 46 12.79 8.89 -2.44
CA ASP A 46 13.46 8.26 -3.56
C ASP A 46 13.61 6.76 -3.28
N ARG A 47 12.79 5.96 -3.96
CA ARG A 47 12.76 4.51 -3.74
C ARG A 47 14.03 3.79 -4.19
N TYR A 48 14.88 4.46 -4.93
CA TYR A 48 16.17 3.90 -5.38
C TYR A 48 17.32 4.27 -4.46
N SER A 49 17.10 5.10 -3.46
CA SER A 49 18.05 5.34 -2.38
C SER A 49 18.03 4.19 -1.38
N PRO A 50 19.10 4.00 -0.58
CA PRO A 50 19.06 3.01 0.50
C PRO A 50 17.86 3.21 1.41
N GLY A 51 17.14 2.13 1.68
CA GLY A 51 15.92 2.15 2.49
C GLY A 51 14.77 1.46 1.80
N LEU A 52 13.57 1.87 2.14
CA LEU A 52 12.35 1.25 1.63
C LEU A 52 12.14 1.57 0.14
N HIS A 53 11.95 0.54 -0.67
CA HIS A 53 11.59 0.73 -2.07
C HIS A 53 10.08 1.02 -2.21
N HIS A 54 9.25 0.14 -1.66
CA HIS A 54 7.80 0.33 -1.66
C HIS A 54 7.15 -0.61 -0.63
N VAL A 55 5.85 -0.40 -0.41
CA VAL A 55 5.02 -1.26 0.43
C VAL A 55 3.91 -1.83 -0.45
N ALA A 56 3.68 -3.13 -0.37
CA ALA A 56 2.61 -3.81 -1.09
C ALA A 56 1.65 -4.47 -0.11
N TRP A 57 0.36 -4.34 -0.37
CA TRP A 57 -0.70 -5.07 0.34
C TRP A 57 -1.34 -6.07 -0.61
N ILE A 58 -1.86 -7.15 -0.04
CA ILE A 58 -2.52 -8.20 -0.81
C ILE A 58 -4.03 -7.95 -0.79
N ALA A 59 -4.61 -7.89 -1.99
CA ALA A 59 -6.05 -7.81 -2.19
C ALA A 59 -6.68 -9.21 -2.15
N GLU A 60 -7.92 -9.29 -1.76
CA GLU A 60 -8.64 -10.56 -1.72
C GLU A 60 -9.06 -11.04 -3.12
N ASN A 61 -9.24 -10.12 -4.05
CA ASN A 61 -9.66 -10.41 -5.43
C ASN A 61 -9.24 -9.28 -6.37
N ARG A 62 -9.39 -9.53 -7.67
CA ARG A 62 -9.06 -8.54 -8.71
C ARG A 62 -9.94 -7.30 -8.63
N ASP A 63 -11.20 -7.48 -8.28
CA ASP A 63 -12.15 -6.37 -8.19
C ASP A 63 -11.72 -5.34 -7.14
N ASP A 64 -11.12 -5.77 -6.04
CA ASP A 64 -10.60 -4.86 -5.01
C ASP A 64 -9.50 -3.95 -5.56
N VAL A 65 -8.66 -4.47 -6.44
CA VAL A 65 -7.63 -3.65 -7.10
C VAL A 65 -8.27 -2.55 -7.94
N ASP A 66 -9.28 -2.90 -8.73
CA ASP A 66 -10.00 -1.94 -9.56
C ASP A 66 -10.76 -0.91 -8.71
N ARG A 67 -11.37 -1.35 -7.62
CA ARG A 67 -12.10 -0.47 -6.71
C ARG A 67 -11.17 0.51 -6.00
N LEU A 68 -9.99 0.07 -5.60
CA LEU A 68 -8.99 0.98 -5.04
C LEU A 68 -8.56 2.00 -6.07
N HIS A 69 -8.34 1.58 -7.31
CA HIS A 69 -8.00 2.53 -8.38
C HIS A 69 -9.06 3.61 -8.52
N ALA A 70 -10.33 3.23 -8.53
CA ALA A 70 -11.43 4.21 -8.61
C ALA A 70 -11.39 5.20 -7.43
N LEU A 71 -11.13 4.70 -6.22
CA LEU A 71 -10.99 5.56 -5.04
C LEU A 71 -9.80 6.51 -5.17
N LEU A 72 -8.66 6.02 -5.65
CA LEU A 72 -7.47 6.84 -5.85
C LEU A 72 -7.73 7.99 -6.82
N ILE A 73 -8.44 7.73 -7.90
CA ILE A 73 -8.84 8.76 -8.86
C ILE A 73 -9.76 9.77 -8.17
N GLU A 74 -10.74 9.30 -7.41
CA GLU A 74 -11.71 10.17 -6.72
C GLU A 74 -11.04 11.12 -5.73
N ILE A 75 -10.06 10.65 -4.97
CA ILE A 75 -9.37 11.48 -3.99
C ILE A 75 -8.19 12.27 -4.57
N GLY A 76 -7.93 12.16 -5.87
CA GLY A 76 -6.85 12.91 -6.52
C GLY A 76 -5.46 12.38 -6.20
N ALA A 77 -5.33 11.11 -5.82
CA ALA A 77 -4.04 10.50 -5.55
C ALA A 77 -3.21 10.30 -6.83
N THR A 78 -1.89 10.20 -6.67
CA THR A 78 -1.00 9.93 -7.79
C THR A 78 -1.00 8.43 -8.10
N VAL A 79 -1.51 8.07 -9.26
CA VAL A 79 -1.43 6.69 -9.78
C VAL A 79 -0.18 6.57 -10.63
N LEU A 80 0.73 5.67 -10.24
CA LEU A 80 1.97 5.43 -10.98
C LEU A 80 1.72 4.48 -12.15
N ASP A 81 1.03 3.36 -11.86
CA ASP A 81 0.65 2.38 -12.87
C ASP A 81 -0.78 1.94 -12.59
N PRO A 82 -1.73 2.18 -13.51
CA PRO A 82 -3.09 1.73 -13.34
C PRO A 82 -3.17 0.20 -13.29
N PRO A 83 -4.32 -0.38 -12.86
CA PRO A 83 -4.45 -1.83 -12.75
C PRO A 83 -4.01 -2.56 -14.02
N ALA A 84 -3.13 -3.52 -13.86
CA ALA A 84 -2.60 -4.32 -14.96
C ALA A 84 -2.12 -5.68 -14.47
N ASP A 85 -2.03 -6.63 -15.41
CA ASP A 85 -1.42 -7.92 -15.14
C ASP A 85 0.09 -7.84 -15.28
N TYR A 86 0.79 -8.52 -14.37
CA TYR A 86 2.25 -8.59 -14.35
C TYR A 86 2.68 -10.06 -14.32
N PRO A 87 2.59 -10.76 -15.45
CA PRO A 87 2.92 -12.19 -15.50
C PRO A 87 4.37 -12.50 -15.12
N GLU A 88 5.27 -11.53 -15.30
CA GLU A 88 6.67 -11.66 -14.89
C GLU A 88 6.85 -11.78 -13.38
N TYR A 89 5.88 -11.35 -12.57
CA TYR A 89 5.91 -11.49 -11.11
C TYR A 89 5.15 -12.72 -10.62
N GLY A 90 4.34 -13.33 -11.47
CA GLY A 90 3.57 -14.52 -11.14
C GLY A 90 2.29 -14.62 -11.95
N ASP A 91 1.78 -15.84 -12.08
CA ASP A 91 0.53 -16.09 -12.78
C ASP A 91 -0.63 -15.45 -12.03
N GLY A 92 -1.40 -14.61 -12.72
CA GLY A 92 -2.54 -13.93 -12.15
C GLY A 92 -2.20 -12.75 -11.26
N TYR A 93 -0.94 -12.30 -11.24
CA TYR A 93 -0.52 -11.11 -10.52
C TYR A 93 -1.17 -9.88 -11.14
N TYR A 94 -2.09 -9.25 -10.42
CA TYR A 94 -2.86 -8.10 -10.89
C TYR A 94 -2.76 -6.98 -9.85
N ALA A 95 -2.23 -5.83 -10.24
CA ALA A 95 -1.86 -4.80 -9.29
C ALA A 95 -2.12 -3.38 -9.79
N VAL A 96 -2.32 -2.47 -8.84
CA VAL A 96 -2.26 -1.03 -9.05
C VAL A 96 -1.13 -0.46 -8.22
N MET A 97 -0.36 0.45 -8.82
CA MET A 97 0.76 1.11 -8.14
C MET A 97 0.49 2.60 -8.06
N PHE A 98 0.72 3.15 -6.90
CA PHE A 98 0.40 4.54 -6.63
C PHE A 98 1.43 5.13 -5.66
N ALA A 99 1.35 6.40 -5.39
CA ALA A 99 2.27 7.08 -4.48
C ALA A 99 1.50 7.83 -3.41
N ASP A 100 2.08 7.91 -2.22
CA ASP A 100 1.58 8.81 -1.19
C ASP A 100 2.01 10.27 -1.51
N PRO A 101 1.54 11.26 -0.75
CA PRO A 101 1.89 12.66 -1.02
C PRO A 101 3.39 12.96 -0.99
N ASP A 102 4.18 12.17 -0.29
CA ASP A 102 5.63 12.33 -0.19
C ASP A 102 6.41 11.50 -1.21
N GLY A 103 5.71 10.83 -2.11
CA GLY A 103 6.33 10.06 -3.18
C GLY A 103 6.67 8.62 -2.84
N LEU A 104 6.28 8.12 -1.67
CA LEU A 104 6.47 6.71 -1.33
C LEU A 104 5.58 5.84 -2.22
N LYS A 105 6.20 4.90 -2.94
CA LYS A 105 5.46 3.97 -3.80
C LYS A 105 4.70 2.95 -2.97
N LEU A 106 3.44 2.78 -3.31
CA LEU A 106 2.52 1.84 -2.68
C LEU A 106 1.90 0.95 -3.74
N GLU A 107 1.50 -0.25 -3.35
CA GLU A 107 0.94 -1.23 -4.27
C GLU A 107 -0.19 -1.98 -3.59
N LEU A 108 -1.28 -2.23 -4.32
CA LEU A 108 -2.27 -3.23 -3.94
C LEU A 108 -2.27 -4.30 -5.03
N VAL A 109 -2.03 -5.54 -4.64
CA VAL A 109 -1.89 -6.65 -5.57
C VAL A 109 -2.84 -7.78 -5.22
N TYR A 110 -3.50 -8.32 -6.24
CA TYR A 110 -4.14 -9.62 -6.16
C TYR A 110 -3.22 -10.66 -6.80
N GLU A 111 -2.98 -11.72 -6.07
CA GLU A 111 -2.23 -12.87 -6.56
C GLU A 111 -2.93 -14.13 -6.05
N PRO A 112 -3.20 -15.14 -6.92
CA PRO A 112 -3.85 -16.36 -6.48
C PRO A 112 -3.08 -17.04 -5.35
N ARG A 113 -3.81 -17.54 -4.33
CA ARG A 113 -3.22 -18.06 -3.09
C ARG A 113 -2.29 -19.25 -3.30
N ASP A 114 -2.53 -20.03 -4.32
CA ASP A 114 -1.72 -21.21 -4.66
C ASP A 114 -0.61 -20.89 -5.67
N ASN A 115 -0.35 -19.60 -5.90
CA ASN A 115 0.77 -19.17 -6.70
C ASN A 115 2.06 -19.34 -5.89
N PRO A 116 3.00 -20.19 -6.33
CA PRO A 116 4.22 -20.45 -5.58
C PRO A 116 5.13 -19.23 -5.41
N GLY A 117 4.98 -18.19 -6.26
CA GLY A 117 5.72 -16.95 -6.11
C GLY A 117 5.45 -16.22 -4.81
N LEU A 118 4.24 -16.34 -4.26
CA LEU A 118 3.85 -15.68 -3.01
C LEU A 118 4.55 -16.26 -1.79
N SER A 119 4.84 -17.54 -1.82
CA SER A 119 5.42 -18.25 -0.66
C SER A 119 6.89 -17.91 -0.41
N HIS A 120 7.52 -17.16 -1.27
CA HIS A 120 8.94 -16.83 -1.18
C HIS A 120 9.22 -15.41 -0.69
N ILE A 121 8.20 -14.70 -0.31
CA ILE A 121 8.34 -13.32 0.15
C ILE A 121 8.51 -13.24 1.66
#